data_8caa01145296dd737439e68570941bb1
#
_entry.id   8caa01145296dd737439e68570941bb1
#
_cell.length_a   1.000
_cell.length_b   1.000
_cell.length_c   1.000
_cell.angle_alpha   90.00
_cell.angle_beta   90.00
_cell.angle_gamma   90.00
#
_symmetry.space_group_name_H-M   'P 1'
#
loop_
_entity.id
_entity.type
_entity.pdbx_description
1 polymer ?
#
loop_
_entity_poly.entity_id
_entity_poly.type
_entity_poly.pdbx_seq_one_letter_code
_entity_poly.pdbx_strand_id
1 'polypeptide(L)'
;MSELTFAKIDQTVLDTLHPASGRYWLAVFLLALGIMIGASCWAYQIFVGIGGGGQNIPVAWGTYLINFVFCVGIAHSGTLISAILHLFRAGWRNPIARAAETMTVFAVCTAGLYPFVHLGRVWLVFYMLPIPTQRTLWPNFQSPLMFDVVAISTYLTVSSLFWYTGMLPDLAAIRDRATGTRKRIFTYLSLGWTGAHEQWRHYTRIYLFFAALATPLVISVHSVVSWDFALGVVPGWHTTIFAPYFVAGAIHSGLAMVLTLMIPLRKLFKYEKIITMHVLESVAKTIIFTGLIVGFAYATEFFIAWYSHNIVEIETFR
;
A
#
# COMPACT_ATOMS: atom_id res chain seq x y z
N MET A 1 19.14 2.81 33.14
CA MET A 1 18.08 2.53 32.12
C MET A 1 17.75 1.06 32.21
N SER A 2 16.51 0.69 32.61
CA SER A 2 16.13 -0.73 32.68
C SER A 2 16.17 -1.31 31.29
N GLU A 3 16.96 -2.35 31.07
CA GLU A 3 17.03 -3.06 29.78
C GLU A 3 15.63 -3.54 29.37
N LEU A 4 15.29 -3.32 28.09
CA LEU A 4 14.06 -3.84 27.49
C LEU A 4 14.22 -5.35 27.29
N THR A 5 13.57 -6.14 28.14
CA THR A 5 13.44 -7.59 27.93
C THR A 5 12.30 -7.89 26.96
N PHE A 6 12.38 -9.00 26.21
CA PHE A 6 11.32 -9.45 25.31
C PHE A 6 9.96 -9.54 26.02
N ALA A 7 9.91 -10.07 27.24
CA ALA A 7 8.69 -10.14 28.05
C ALA A 7 8.07 -8.76 28.33
N LYS A 8 8.87 -7.72 28.50
CA LYS A 8 8.41 -6.36 28.74
C LYS A 8 7.89 -5.70 27.46
N ILE A 9 8.49 -5.98 26.32
CA ILE A 9 7.98 -5.56 24.99
C ILE A 9 6.63 -6.19 24.74
N ASP A 10 6.53 -7.50 24.89
CA ASP A 10 5.30 -8.27 24.74
C ASP A 10 4.18 -7.71 25.63
N GLN A 11 4.46 -7.48 26.91
CA GLN A 11 3.47 -6.93 27.82
C GLN A 11 3.03 -5.53 27.38
N THR A 12 3.96 -4.65 26.99
CA THR A 12 3.66 -3.28 26.54
C THR A 12 2.75 -3.29 25.29
N VAL A 13 2.98 -4.20 24.35
CA VAL A 13 2.17 -4.33 23.14
C VAL A 13 0.80 -4.91 23.48
N LEU A 14 0.74 -5.93 24.32
CA LEU A 14 -0.50 -6.61 24.66
C LEU A 14 -1.40 -5.80 25.62
N ASP A 15 -0.81 -4.88 26.38
CA ASP A 15 -1.57 -3.91 27.19
C ASP A 15 -2.47 -2.99 26.33
N THR A 16 -2.17 -2.83 25.05
CA THR A 16 -3.03 -2.10 24.10
C THR A 16 -4.33 -2.83 23.72
N LEU A 17 -4.45 -4.12 24.09
CA LEU A 17 -5.66 -4.92 23.88
C LEU A 17 -6.79 -4.65 24.91
N HIS A 18 -6.58 -3.72 25.83
CA HIS A 18 -7.60 -3.30 26.79
C HIS A 18 -8.83 -2.70 26.10
N PRO A 19 -10.00 -2.66 26.77
CA PRO A 19 -11.20 -2.09 26.20
C PRO A 19 -10.98 -0.69 25.65
N ALA A 20 -11.43 -0.47 24.43
CA ALA A 20 -11.26 0.80 23.74
C ALA A 20 -11.94 1.95 24.49
N SER A 21 -11.25 3.10 24.54
CA SER A 21 -11.79 4.30 25.18
C SER A 21 -12.96 4.91 24.39
N GLY A 22 -13.77 5.77 25.04
CA GLY A 22 -14.82 6.51 24.34
C GLY A 22 -14.30 7.35 23.16
N ARG A 23 -13.07 7.88 23.24
CA ARG A 23 -12.42 8.62 22.15
C ARG A 23 -12.15 7.74 20.93
N TYR A 24 -11.80 6.49 21.15
CA TYR A 24 -11.62 5.52 20.07
C TYR A 24 -12.95 5.29 19.33
N TRP A 25 -14.05 5.06 20.06
CA TRP A 25 -15.35 4.84 19.45
C TRP A 25 -15.88 6.08 18.74
N LEU A 26 -15.60 7.28 19.25
CA LEU A 26 -15.90 8.52 18.54
C LEU A 26 -15.13 8.61 17.22
N ALA A 27 -13.83 8.29 17.21
CA ALA A 27 -13.05 8.27 15.99
C ALA A 27 -13.58 7.25 14.97
N VAL A 28 -13.93 6.03 15.43
CA VAL A 28 -14.55 5.00 14.57
C VAL A 28 -15.87 5.50 13.99
N PHE A 29 -16.70 6.14 14.79
CA PHE A 29 -17.98 6.70 14.33
C PHE A 29 -17.79 7.78 13.26
N LEU A 30 -16.85 8.71 13.47
CA LEU A 30 -16.55 9.78 12.49
C LEU A 30 -16.00 9.21 11.18
N LEU A 31 -15.13 8.19 11.25
CA LEU A 31 -14.63 7.49 10.07
C LEU A 31 -15.75 6.74 9.33
N ALA A 32 -16.62 6.05 10.06
CA ALA A 32 -17.78 5.37 9.49
C ALA A 32 -18.72 6.34 8.80
N LEU A 33 -18.97 7.52 9.40
CA LEU A 33 -19.76 8.58 8.78
C LEU A 33 -19.12 9.07 7.49
N GLY A 34 -17.80 9.26 7.46
CA GLY A 34 -17.06 9.61 6.24
C GLY A 34 -17.22 8.57 5.14
N ILE A 35 -17.13 7.27 5.47
CA ILE A 35 -17.36 6.16 4.53
C ILE A 35 -18.81 6.20 4.01
N MET A 36 -19.79 6.43 4.85
CA MET A 36 -21.20 6.53 4.45
C MET A 36 -21.45 7.69 3.49
N ILE A 37 -20.86 8.86 3.74
CA ILE A 37 -20.92 10.01 2.83
C ILE A 37 -20.29 9.67 1.49
N GLY A 38 -19.09 9.09 1.49
CA GLY A 38 -18.39 8.66 0.26
C GLY A 38 -19.21 7.64 -0.54
N ALA A 39 -19.79 6.66 0.11
CA ALA A 39 -20.67 5.67 -0.52
C ALA A 39 -21.93 6.30 -1.13
N SER A 40 -22.52 7.29 -0.45
CA SER A 40 -23.67 8.04 -0.97
C SER A 40 -23.31 8.88 -2.20
N CYS A 41 -22.15 9.53 -2.18
CA CYS A 41 -21.64 10.26 -3.35
C CYS A 41 -21.36 9.32 -4.53
N TRP A 42 -20.81 8.15 -4.26
CA TRP A 42 -20.60 7.13 -5.29
C TRP A 42 -21.89 6.60 -5.86
N ALA A 43 -22.88 6.28 -5.02
CA ALA A 43 -24.22 5.90 -5.48
C ALA A 43 -24.85 6.98 -6.35
N TYR A 44 -24.76 8.26 -5.96
CA TYR A 44 -25.22 9.38 -6.76
C TYR A 44 -24.52 9.44 -8.13
N GLN A 45 -23.19 9.25 -8.16
CA GLN A 45 -22.43 9.21 -9.42
C GLN A 45 -22.88 8.07 -10.35
N ILE A 46 -23.25 6.90 -9.83
CA ILE A 46 -23.76 5.78 -10.64
C ILE A 46 -25.06 6.19 -11.35
N PHE A 47 -25.91 6.99 -10.73
CA PHE A 47 -27.16 7.48 -11.33
C PHE A 47 -26.94 8.61 -12.34
N VAL A 48 -26.10 9.58 -12.01
CA VAL A 48 -25.87 10.78 -12.82
C VAL A 48 -24.86 10.53 -13.95
N GLY A 49 -23.95 9.58 -13.72
CA GLY A 49 -22.83 9.27 -14.61
C GLY A 49 -21.52 9.91 -14.16
N ILE A 50 -20.42 9.43 -14.75
CA ILE A 50 -19.05 9.78 -14.36
C ILE A 50 -18.71 11.26 -14.60
N GLY A 51 -19.39 11.91 -15.53
CA GLY A 51 -19.25 13.34 -15.79
C GLY A 51 -19.60 14.22 -14.58
N GLY A 52 -20.46 13.75 -13.66
CA GLY A 52 -20.77 14.41 -12.40
C GLY A 52 -19.56 14.54 -11.46
N GLY A 53 -18.52 13.73 -11.64
CA GLY A 53 -17.24 13.79 -10.95
C GLY A 53 -16.18 14.68 -11.63
N GLY A 54 -16.56 15.46 -12.66
CA GLY A 54 -15.64 16.34 -13.40
C GLY A 54 -14.75 15.61 -14.42
N GLN A 55 -15.03 14.36 -14.72
CA GLN A 55 -14.26 13.57 -15.69
C GLN A 55 -14.85 13.76 -17.08
N ASN A 56 -14.13 14.46 -17.95
CA ASN A 56 -14.54 14.82 -19.30
C ASN A 56 -13.63 14.22 -20.38
N ILE A 57 -14.18 14.11 -21.60
CA ILE A 57 -13.40 13.76 -22.79
C ILE A 57 -12.40 14.91 -23.09
N PRO A 58 -11.14 14.62 -23.58
CA PRO A 58 -10.67 13.33 -24.08
C PRO A 58 -10.01 12.42 -23.02
N VAL A 59 -9.76 12.91 -21.83
CA VAL A 59 -8.99 12.20 -20.81
C VAL A 59 -9.84 12.03 -19.56
N ALA A 60 -10.22 10.81 -19.26
CA ALA A 60 -10.98 10.48 -18.06
C ALA A 60 -10.07 10.37 -16.81
N TRP A 61 -9.07 11.21 -16.70
CA TRP A 61 -8.21 11.31 -15.52
C TRP A 61 -8.78 12.32 -14.54
N GLY A 62 -8.84 11.92 -13.28
CA GLY A 62 -9.39 12.76 -12.25
C GLY A 62 -8.98 12.27 -10.88
N THR A 63 -9.65 12.75 -9.85
CA THR A 63 -9.36 12.45 -8.45
C THR A 63 -9.28 10.94 -8.16
N TYR A 64 -10.04 10.12 -8.85
CA TYR A 64 -10.04 8.67 -8.65
C TYR A 64 -8.72 8.03 -9.03
N LEU A 65 -8.17 8.38 -10.22
CA LEU A 65 -6.89 7.85 -10.67
C LEU A 65 -5.75 8.36 -9.77
N ILE A 66 -5.78 9.63 -9.38
CA ILE A 66 -4.79 10.21 -8.44
C ILE A 66 -4.79 9.45 -7.12
N ASN A 67 -5.97 9.20 -6.53
CA ASN A 67 -6.07 8.47 -5.27
C ASN A 67 -5.73 6.99 -5.43
N PHE A 68 -6.05 6.36 -6.56
CA PHE A 68 -5.61 5.00 -6.87
C PHE A 68 -4.08 4.90 -6.83
N VAL A 69 -3.39 5.73 -7.60
CA VAL A 69 -1.92 5.77 -7.66
C VAL A 69 -1.32 6.08 -6.29
N PHE A 70 -1.92 7.01 -5.53
CA PHE A 70 -1.50 7.32 -4.17
C PHE A 70 -1.60 6.10 -3.25
N CYS A 71 -2.73 5.39 -3.25
CA CYS A 71 -2.92 4.19 -2.43
C CYS A 71 -1.96 3.05 -2.82
N VAL A 72 -1.74 2.82 -4.12
CA VAL A 72 -0.75 1.85 -4.57
C VAL A 72 0.65 2.29 -4.15
N GLY A 73 0.98 3.57 -4.28
CA GLY A 73 2.27 4.13 -3.91
C GLY A 73 2.61 3.94 -2.43
N ILE A 74 1.71 4.32 -1.52
CA ILE A 74 1.97 4.14 -0.07
C ILE A 74 2.10 2.68 0.33
N ALA A 75 1.42 1.76 -0.36
CA ALA A 75 1.54 0.33 -0.11
C ALA A 75 2.97 -0.19 -0.37
N HIS A 76 3.66 0.36 -1.36
CA HIS A 76 4.99 -0.08 -1.77
C HIS A 76 6.05 0.11 -0.68
N SER A 77 5.97 1.16 0.09
CA SER A 77 6.93 1.40 1.17
C SER A 77 6.76 0.42 2.33
N GLY A 78 5.54 -0.02 2.59
CA GLY A 78 5.33 -1.07 3.58
C GLY A 78 6.02 -2.37 3.16
N THR A 79 5.94 -2.72 1.88
CA THR A 79 6.68 -3.86 1.32
C THR A 79 8.19 -3.60 1.27
N LEU A 80 8.66 -2.38 1.01
CA LEU A 80 10.08 -2.03 1.15
C LEU A 80 10.57 -2.36 2.56
N ILE A 81 9.87 -1.88 3.59
CA ILE A 81 10.27 -2.06 4.99
C ILE A 81 10.18 -3.51 5.41
N SER A 82 9.13 -4.21 5.03
CA SER A 82 8.90 -5.59 5.46
C SER A 82 9.69 -6.62 4.67
N ALA A 83 9.86 -6.45 3.36
CA ALA A 83 10.51 -7.39 2.48
C ALA A 83 11.94 -6.96 2.11
N ILE A 84 12.13 -5.85 1.43
CA ILE A 84 13.45 -5.45 0.90
C ILE A 84 14.44 -5.25 2.04
N LEU A 85 14.09 -4.48 3.08
CA LEU A 85 14.97 -4.29 4.23
C LEU A 85 15.17 -5.57 5.07
N HIS A 86 14.24 -6.54 4.95
CA HIS A 86 14.44 -7.86 5.55
C HIS A 86 15.53 -8.63 4.82
N LEU A 87 15.50 -8.65 3.50
CA LEU A 87 16.54 -9.29 2.69
C LEU A 87 17.91 -8.66 2.93
N PHE A 88 17.99 -7.36 3.10
CA PHE A 88 19.21 -6.63 3.46
C PHE A 88 19.59 -6.71 4.95
N ARG A 89 18.82 -7.45 5.76
CA ARG A 89 19.05 -7.64 7.20
C ARG A 89 19.12 -6.33 7.99
N ALA A 90 18.37 -5.31 7.59
CA ALA A 90 18.30 -4.02 8.28
C ALA A 90 17.55 -4.14 9.60
N GLY A 91 18.25 -4.23 10.73
CA GLY A 91 17.67 -4.48 12.05
C GLY A 91 16.72 -3.37 12.52
N TRP A 92 16.96 -2.13 12.14
CA TRP A 92 16.13 -0.98 12.52
C TRP A 92 14.67 -1.05 12.00
N ARG A 93 14.38 -1.89 11.01
CA ARG A 93 13.02 -2.08 10.48
C ARG A 93 12.07 -2.79 11.45
N ASN A 94 12.61 -3.66 12.32
CA ASN A 94 11.80 -4.59 13.12
C ASN A 94 10.67 -3.93 13.92
N PRO A 95 10.89 -2.78 14.61
CA PRO A 95 9.83 -2.13 15.38
C PRO A 95 8.67 -1.57 14.57
N ILE A 96 8.86 -1.36 13.27
CA ILE A 96 7.87 -0.73 12.39
C ILE A 96 7.33 -1.67 11.30
N ALA A 97 7.95 -2.84 11.12
CA ALA A 97 7.61 -3.77 10.03
C ALA A 97 6.14 -4.20 10.06
N ARG A 98 5.58 -4.56 11.22
CA ARG A 98 4.17 -4.97 11.34
C ARG A 98 3.19 -3.88 10.94
N ALA A 99 3.45 -2.66 11.39
CA ALA A 99 2.60 -1.53 11.03
C ALA A 99 2.70 -1.22 9.53
N ALA A 100 3.90 -1.33 8.97
CA ALA A 100 4.14 -1.14 7.54
C ALA A 100 3.44 -2.23 6.69
N GLU A 101 3.51 -3.50 7.08
CA GLU A 101 2.77 -4.59 6.44
C GLU A 101 1.25 -4.37 6.48
N THR A 102 0.74 -3.97 7.63
CA THR A 102 -0.69 -3.66 7.81
C THR A 102 -1.11 -2.51 6.91
N MET A 103 -0.32 -1.43 6.87
CA MET A 103 -0.54 -0.30 5.96
C MET A 103 -0.60 -0.76 4.50
N THR A 104 0.32 -1.63 4.07
CA THR A 104 0.33 -2.19 2.71
C THR A 104 -1.00 -2.86 2.37
N VAL A 105 -1.47 -3.79 3.21
CA VAL A 105 -2.70 -4.54 2.92
C VAL A 105 -3.90 -3.61 2.83
N PHE A 106 -4.09 -2.70 3.78
CA PHE A 106 -5.20 -1.76 3.75
C PHE A 106 -5.12 -0.80 2.56
N ALA A 107 -3.94 -0.32 2.22
CA ALA A 107 -3.75 0.58 1.09
C ALA A 107 -4.04 -0.12 -0.25
N VAL A 108 -3.59 -1.38 -0.43
CA VAL A 108 -3.90 -2.15 -1.66
C VAL A 108 -5.37 -2.51 -1.74
N CYS A 109 -6.02 -2.88 -0.62
CA CYS A 109 -7.47 -3.08 -0.59
C CYS A 109 -8.22 -1.81 -1.03
N THR A 110 -7.81 -0.65 -0.54
CA THR A 110 -8.41 0.63 -0.92
C THR A 110 -8.16 0.92 -2.40
N ALA A 111 -6.93 0.72 -2.89
CA ALA A 111 -6.59 0.87 -4.30
C ALA A 111 -7.47 -0.01 -5.19
N GLY A 112 -7.71 -1.27 -4.79
CA GLY A 112 -8.56 -2.21 -5.53
C GLY A 112 -10.03 -1.80 -5.65
N LEU A 113 -10.51 -0.84 -4.85
CA LEU A 113 -11.86 -0.28 -4.98
C LEU A 113 -11.97 0.79 -6.07
N TYR A 114 -10.89 1.51 -6.36
CA TYR A 114 -10.92 2.62 -7.33
C TYR A 114 -11.28 2.22 -8.76
N PRO A 115 -10.85 1.08 -9.32
CA PRO A 115 -11.32 0.63 -10.63
C PRO A 115 -12.85 0.52 -10.71
N PHE A 116 -13.51 0.02 -9.66
CA PHE A 116 -14.97 -0.08 -9.60
C PHE A 116 -15.64 1.31 -9.58
N VAL A 117 -15.06 2.25 -8.84
CA VAL A 117 -15.58 3.63 -8.77
C VAL A 117 -15.35 4.38 -10.09
N HIS A 118 -14.18 4.18 -10.70
CA HIS A 118 -13.76 4.85 -11.93
C HIS A 118 -14.53 4.41 -13.17
N LEU A 119 -14.98 3.16 -13.23
CA LEU A 119 -15.77 2.63 -14.36
C LEU A 119 -17.11 3.35 -14.57
N GLY A 120 -17.63 4.04 -13.56
CA GLY A 120 -18.94 4.66 -13.59
C GLY A 120 -20.10 3.65 -13.59
N ARG A 121 -20.07 2.65 -14.47
CA ARG A 121 -21.03 1.53 -14.52
C ARG A 121 -20.39 0.27 -13.93
N VAL A 122 -20.52 0.09 -12.61
CA VAL A 122 -19.84 -0.96 -11.84
C VAL A 122 -20.10 -2.37 -12.37
N TRP A 123 -21.30 -2.63 -12.89
CA TRP A 123 -21.67 -3.93 -13.46
C TRP A 123 -20.92 -4.30 -14.74
N LEU A 124 -20.14 -3.38 -15.32
CA LEU A 124 -19.30 -3.64 -16.49
C LEU A 124 -17.86 -4.02 -16.13
N VAL A 125 -17.54 -4.17 -14.84
CA VAL A 125 -16.19 -4.49 -14.37
C VAL A 125 -15.62 -5.78 -15.00
N PHE A 126 -16.46 -6.75 -15.32
CA PHE A 126 -16.03 -8.00 -15.94
C PHE A 126 -15.39 -7.80 -17.34
N TYR A 127 -15.62 -6.67 -18.01
CA TYR A 127 -14.92 -6.35 -19.24
C TYR A 127 -13.42 -6.06 -19.05
N MET A 128 -12.98 -5.82 -17.84
CA MET A 128 -11.56 -5.68 -17.52
C MET A 128 -10.85 -7.03 -17.34
N LEU A 129 -11.62 -8.14 -17.26
CA LEU A 129 -11.05 -9.48 -17.12
C LEU A 129 -10.66 -10.03 -18.52
N PRO A 130 -9.64 -10.89 -18.62
CA PRO A 130 -9.19 -11.49 -19.88
C PRO A 130 -10.14 -12.61 -20.35
N ILE A 131 -11.42 -12.29 -20.49
CA ILE A 131 -12.46 -13.18 -20.98
C ILE A 131 -13.15 -12.57 -22.19
N PRO A 132 -13.60 -13.36 -23.18
CA PRO A 132 -14.35 -12.83 -24.30
C PRO A 132 -15.68 -12.27 -23.83
N THR A 133 -16.07 -11.13 -24.38
CA THR A 133 -17.35 -10.49 -24.14
C THR A 133 -18.48 -11.27 -24.84
N GLN A 134 -19.75 -10.94 -24.55
CA GLN A 134 -20.92 -11.50 -25.26
C GLN A 134 -20.89 -11.28 -26.78
N ARG A 135 -20.09 -10.30 -27.25
CA ARG A 135 -19.87 -10.04 -28.67
C ARG A 135 -18.65 -10.79 -29.23
N THR A 136 -18.13 -11.79 -28.51
CA THR A 136 -16.91 -12.56 -28.83
C THR A 136 -15.66 -11.70 -29.00
N LEU A 137 -15.67 -10.49 -28.48
CA LEU A 137 -14.52 -9.59 -28.47
C LEU A 137 -13.68 -9.86 -27.24
N TRP A 138 -12.38 -9.99 -27.46
CA TRP A 138 -11.39 -10.10 -26.37
C TRP A 138 -11.01 -8.71 -25.87
N PRO A 139 -10.68 -8.57 -24.59
CA PRO A 139 -10.12 -7.33 -24.09
C PRO A 139 -8.85 -6.97 -24.87
N ASN A 140 -8.61 -5.68 -25.01
CA ASN A 140 -7.41 -5.19 -25.66
C ASN A 140 -6.19 -5.42 -24.76
N PHE A 141 -5.38 -6.42 -25.06
CA PHE A 141 -4.15 -6.75 -24.34
C PHE A 141 -3.06 -5.68 -24.42
N GLN A 142 -3.22 -4.65 -25.22
CA GLN A 142 -2.36 -3.46 -25.23
C GLN A 142 -2.81 -2.39 -24.22
N SER A 143 -3.97 -2.57 -23.60
CA SER A 143 -4.45 -1.64 -22.59
C SER A 143 -3.75 -1.85 -21.26
N PRO A 144 -3.14 -0.83 -20.63
CA PRO A 144 -2.54 -0.91 -19.29
C PRO A 144 -3.55 -1.35 -18.24
N LEU A 145 -4.81 -0.93 -18.32
CA LEU A 145 -5.87 -1.28 -17.35
C LEU A 145 -6.06 -2.79 -17.15
N MET A 146 -5.85 -3.59 -18.19
CA MET A 146 -5.91 -5.04 -18.04
C MET A 146 -4.72 -5.58 -17.21
N PHE A 147 -3.53 -5.03 -17.45
CA PHE A 147 -2.35 -5.40 -16.67
C PHE A 147 -2.45 -4.95 -15.22
N ASP A 148 -3.12 -3.82 -14.94
CA ASP A 148 -3.39 -3.35 -13.58
C ASP A 148 -4.23 -4.34 -12.79
N VAL A 149 -5.27 -4.92 -13.39
CA VAL A 149 -6.10 -5.93 -12.71
C VAL A 149 -5.24 -7.11 -12.25
N VAL A 150 -4.36 -7.61 -13.12
CA VAL A 150 -3.44 -8.71 -12.78
C VAL A 150 -2.42 -8.28 -11.73
N ALA A 151 -1.81 -7.10 -11.92
CA ALA A 151 -0.78 -6.58 -11.03
C ALA A 151 -1.32 -6.35 -9.61
N ILE A 152 -2.44 -5.64 -9.47
CA ILE A 152 -3.05 -5.33 -8.18
C ILE A 152 -3.57 -6.58 -7.49
N SER A 153 -4.22 -7.50 -8.22
CA SER A 153 -4.71 -8.76 -7.65
C SER A 153 -3.58 -9.62 -7.12
N THR A 154 -2.50 -9.74 -7.88
CA THR A 154 -1.31 -10.50 -7.49
C THR A 154 -0.65 -9.85 -6.27
N TYR A 155 -0.51 -8.52 -6.29
CA TYR A 155 0.09 -7.78 -5.19
C TYR A 155 -0.74 -7.89 -3.90
N LEU A 156 -2.06 -7.77 -3.99
CA LEU A 156 -2.97 -7.96 -2.87
C LEU A 156 -2.84 -9.37 -2.28
N THR A 157 -2.82 -10.38 -3.13
CA THR A 157 -2.71 -11.79 -2.71
C THR A 157 -1.38 -12.04 -1.99
N VAL A 158 -0.26 -11.67 -2.60
CA VAL A 158 1.08 -11.88 -2.02
C VAL A 158 1.25 -11.09 -0.73
N SER A 159 0.84 -9.81 -0.71
CA SER A 159 0.96 -8.96 0.47
C SER A 159 0.08 -9.45 1.63
N SER A 160 -1.13 -9.94 1.34
CA SER A 160 -2.03 -10.50 2.36
C SER A 160 -1.47 -11.77 2.96
N LEU A 161 -0.93 -12.67 2.14
CA LEU A 161 -0.29 -13.91 2.61
C LEU A 161 0.99 -13.62 3.41
N PHE A 162 1.78 -12.67 2.97
CA PHE A 162 2.99 -12.24 3.67
C PHE A 162 2.66 -11.64 5.05
N TRP A 163 1.73 -10.71 5.10
CA TRP A 163 1.22 -10.09 6.33
C TRP A 163 0.62 -11.12 7.27
N TYR A 164 -0.26 -12.00 6.77
CA TYR A 164 -0.89 -13.03 7.58
C TYR A 164 0.12 -14.02 8.16
N THR A 165 1.06 -14.49 7.32
CA THR A 165 2.16 -15.35 7.78
C THR A 165 2.94 -14.66 8.88
N GLY A 166 3.28 -13.40 8.68
CA GLY A 166 3.97 -12.59 9.67
C GLY A 166 3.22 -12.50 11.00
N MET A 167 1.89 -12.43 10.99
CA MET A 167 1.08 -12.27 12.19
C MET A 167 0.80 -13.57 12.96
N LEU A 168 1.12 -14.74 12.43
CA LEU A 168 0.80 -16.02 13.11
C LEU A 168 1.26 -16.09 14.58
N PRO A 169 2.52 -15.71 14.93
CA PRO A 169 2.96 -15.70 16.32
C PRO A 169 2.16 -14.69 17.17
N ASP A 170 1.85 -13.52 16.59
CA ASP A 170 1.13 -12.45 17.29
C ASP A 170 -0.32 -12.87 17.59
N LEU A 171 -1.00 -13.51 16.63
CA LEU A 171 -2.34 -14.06 16.80
C LEU A 171 -2.38 -15.16 17.85
N ALA A 172 -1.35 -16.00 17.94
CA ALA A 172 -1.22 -17.02 18.97
C ALA A 172 -1.01 -16.39 20.36
N ALA A 173 -0.19 -15.36 20.46
CA ALA A 173 0.01 -14.63 21.72
C ALA A 173 -1.29 -13.98 22.24
N ILE A 174 -2.13 -13.48 21.34
CA ILE A 174 -3.46 -12.96 21.70
C ILE A 174 -4.40 -14.09 22.12
N ARG A 175 -4.42 -15.22 21.37
CA ARG A 175 -5.22 -16.42 21.71
C ARG A 175 -4.95 -16.88 23.14
N ASP A 176 -3.68 -16.94 23.53
CA ASP A 176 -3.29 -17.50 24.84
C ASP A 176 -3.74 -16.63 26.02
N ARG A 177 -4.00 -15.34 25.76
CA ARG A 177 -4.55 -14.39 26.75
C ARG A 177 -6.05 -14.12 26.63
N ALA A 178 -6.67 -14.52 25.51
CA ALA A 178 -8.09 -14.28 25.25
C ALA A 178 -8.98 -15.31 25.94
N THR A 179 -10.22 -14.92 26.21
CA THR A 179 -11.27 -15.77 26.79
C THR A 179 -12.53 -15.77 25.91
N GLY A 180 -13.41 -16.76 26.10
CA GLY A 180 -14.71 -16.83 25.44
C GLY A 180 -14.63 -16.87 23.89
N THR A 181 -15.52 -16.14 23.24
CA THR A 181 -15.61 -16.10 21.75
C THR A 181 -14.34 -15.58 21.12
N ARG A 182 -13.68 -14.61 21.73
CA ARG A 182 -12.41 -14.06 21.26
C ARG A 182 -11.33 -15.14 21.19
N LYS A 183 -11.21 -16.00 22.18
CA LYS A 183 -10.29 -17.13 22.17
C LYS A 183 -10.56 -18.07 21.02
N ARG A 184 -11.81 -18.39 20.73
CA ARG A 184 -12.19 -19.26 19.59
C ARG A 184 -11.73 -18.66 18.27
N ILE A 185 -12.00 -17.38 18.03
CA ILE A 185 -11.60 -16.67 16.79
C ILE A 185 -10.08 -16.75 16.60
N PHE A 186 -9.30 -16.37 17.61
CA PHE A 186 -7.84 -16.39 17.52
C PHE A 186 -7.25 -17.80 17.47
N THR A 187 -7.96 -18.83 17.98
CA THR A 187 -7.57 -20.24 17.80
C THR A 187 -7.60 -20.63 16.32
N TYR A 188 -8.65 -20.26 15.59
CA TYR A 188 -8.72 -20.52 14.15
C TYR A 188 -7.69 -19.68 13.39
N LEU A 189 -7.58 -18.39 13.67
CA LEU A 189 -6.67 -17.48 12.98
C LEU A 189 -5.20 -17.81 13.22
N SER A 190 -4.81 -18.41 14.34
CA SER A 190 -3.43 -18.78 14.63
C SER A 190 -2.99 -20.11 13.98
N LEU A 191 -3.87 -20.80 13.26
CA LEU A 191 -3.59 -22.06 12.52
C LEU A 191 -2.83 -23.11 13.36
N GLY A 192 -3.13 -23.22 14.65
CA GLY A 192 -2.46 -24.19 15.53
C GLY A 192 -1.01 -23.82 15.90
N TRP A 193 -0.63 -22.54 15.76
CA TRP A 193 0.67 -22.09 16.19
C TRP A 193 0.91 -22.32 17.68
N THR A 194 1.98 -23.07 18.02
CA THR A 194 2.37 -23.39 19.40
C THR A 194 3.72 -22.80 19.81
N GLY A 195 4.47 -22.22 18.86
CA GLY A 195 5.81 -21.72 19.10
C GLY A 195 6.88 -22.80 19.11
N ALA A 196 6.59 -24.04 18.65
CA ALA A 196 7.57 -25.10 18.55
C ALA A 196 8.73 -24.72 17.63
N HIS A 197 9.94 -25.24 17.92
CA HIS A 197 11.16 -24.94 17.14
C HIS A 197 10.97 -25.21 15.64
N GLU A 198 10.29 -26.29 15.30
CA GLU A 198 10.00 -26.63 13.91
C GLU A 198 9.09 -25.61 13.21
N GLN A 199 8.09 -25.09 13.94
CA GLN A 199 7.21 -24.02 13.41
C GLN A 199 7.99 -22.73 13.18
N TRP A 200 8.88 -22.35 14.08
CA TRP A 200 9.75 -21.19 13.89
C TRP A 200 10.68 -21.35 12.68
N ARG A 201 11.22 -22.56 12.46
CA ARG A 201 12.05 -22.86 11.30
C ARG A 201 11.28 -22.72 9.99
N HIS A 202 10.06 -23.26 9.94
CA HIS A 202 9.18 -23.12 8.78
C HIS A 202 8.75 -21.67 8.57
N TYR A 203 8.34 -20.99 9.61
CA TYR A 203 7.98 -19.59 9.59
C TYR A 203 9.08 -18.70 8.96
N THR A 204 10.30 -18.83 9.41
CA THR A 204 11.43 -18.06 8.90
C THR A 204 11.66 -18.30 7.41
N ARG A 205 11.53 -19.57 6.96
CA ARG A 205 11.67 -19.90 5.54
C ARG A 205 10.54 -19.32 4.68
N ILE A 206 9.31 -19.48 5.13
CA ILE A 206 8.12 -18.97 4.41
C ILE A 206 8.15 -17.43 4.38
N TYR A 207 8.47 -16.81 5.50
CA TYR A 207 8.58 -15.36 5.58
C TYR A 207 9.68 -14.81 4.63
N LEU A 208 10.82 -15.48 4.58
CA LEU A 208 11.90 -15.15 3.64
C LEU A 208 11.47 -15.35 2.18
N PHE A 209 10.74 -16.44 1.89
CA PHE A 209 10.21 -16.70 0.55
C PHE A 209 9.27 -15.59 0.10
N PHE A 210 8.31 -15.20 0.93
CA PHE A 210 7.41 -14.09 0.61
C PHE A 210 8.13 -12.75 0.48
N ALA A 211 9.15 -12.49 1.29
CA ALA A 211 9.98 -11.30 1.15
C ALA A 211 10.71 -11.27 -0.21
N ALA A 212 11.29 -12.41 -0.62
CA ALA A 212 11.95 -12.53 -1.92
C ALA A 212 10.98 -12.38 -3.09
N LEU A 213 9.76 -12.90 -2.97
CA LEU A 213 8.72 -12.79 -4.00
C LEU A 213 8.14 -11.36 -4.08
N ALA A 214 7.90 -10.73 -2.94
CA ALA A 214 7.31 -9.40 -2.87
C ALA A 214 8.25 -8.31 -3.41
N THR A 215 9.55 -8.51 -3.34
CA THR A 215 10.55 -7.51 -3.77
C THR A 215 10.46 -7.18 -5.27
N PRO A 216 10.58 -8.12 -6.22
CA PRO A 216 10.41 -7.82 -7.63
C PRO A 216 8.97 -7.45 -7.97
N LEU A 217 7.99 -8.01 -7.26
CA LEU A 217 6.59 -7.73 -7.47
C LEU A 217 6.25 -6.27 -7.22
N VAL A 218 6.76 -5.67 -6.15
CA VAL A 218 6.58 -4.25 -5.84
C VAL A 218 7.08 -3.37 -7.00
N ILE A 219 8.25 -3.66 -7.53
CA ILE A 219 8.82 -2.88 -8.64
C ILE A 219 7.97 -3.04 -9.89
N SER A 220 7.58 -4.26 -10.25
CA SER A 220 6.79 -4.53 -11.45
C SER A 220 5.39 -3.93 -11.40
N VAL A 221 4.69 -4.06 -10.27
CA VAL A 221 3.32 -3.52 -10.11
C VAL A 221 3.30 -2.02 -10.33
N HIS A 222 4.21 -1.27 -9.71
CA HIS A 222 4.20 0.19 -9.86
C HIS A 222 4.70 0.65 -11.24
N SER A 223 5.57 -0.13 -11.86
CA SER A 223 5.94 0.08 -13.26
C SER A 223 4.75 -0.10 -14.20
N VAL A 224 3.92 -1.13 -13.96
CA VAL A 224 2.68 -1.36 -14.74
C VAL A 224 1.70 -0.21 -14.54
N VAL A 225 1.43 0.20 -13.33
CA VAL A 225 0.56 1.36 -13.02
C VAL A 225 1.05 2.65 -13.71
N SER A 226 2.38 2.82 -13.86
CA SER A 226 2.92 3.98 -14.58
C SER A 226 2.56 3.99 -16.06
N TRP A 227 2.28 2.83 -16.65
CA TRP A 227 1.92 2.73 -18.06
C TRP A 227 0.55 3.31 -18.37
N ASP A 228 -0.35 3.47 -17.39
CA ASP A 228 -1.59 4.22 -17.56
C ASP A 228 -1.35 5.64 -18.05
N PHE A 229 -0.19 6.20 -17.73
CA PHE A 229 0.25 7.51 -18.14
C PHE A 229 1.21 7.44 -19.34
N ALA A 230 2.24 6.59 -19.24
CA ALA A 230 3.29 6.50 -20.25
C ALA A 230 2.80 6.00 -21.63
N LEU A 231 1.74 5.19 -21.68
CA LEU A 231 1.11 4.72 -22.92
C LEU A 231 -0.09 5.58 -23.33
N GLY A 232 -0.37 6.65 -22.60
CA GLY A 232 -1.44 7.59 -22.90
C GLY A 232 -1.14 8.46 -24.11
N VAL A 233 -2.18 9.10 -24.64
CA VAL A 233 -2.10 10.00 -25.81
C VAL A 233 -1.80 11.45 -25.44
N VAL A 234 -1.67 11.75 -24.14
CA VAL A 234 -1.44 13.12 -23.68
C VAL A 234 0.03 13.48 -23.90
N PRO A 235 0.33 14.53 -24.66
CA PRO A 235 1.69 14.98 -24.90
C PRO A 235 2.42 15.31 -23.57
N GLY A 236 3.70 14.98 -23.48
CA GLY A 236 4.51 15.18 -22.28
C GLY A 236 4.37 14.08 -21.21
N TRP A 237 3.40 13.18 -21.33
CA TRP A 237 3.18 12.09 -20.38
C TRP A 237 3.71 10.74 -20.86
N HIS A 238 3.86 10.53 -22.15
CA HIS A 238 4.38 9.29 -22.74
C HIS A 238 5.90 9.27 -22.75
N THR A 239 6.52 9.16 -21.57
CA THR A 239 7.98 9.10 -21.44
C THR A 239 8.46 7.79 -20.86
N THR A 240 9.70 7.38 -21.20
CA THR A 240 10.30 6.13 -20.72
C THR A 240 10.71 6.19 -19.24
N ILE A 241 10.88 7.38 -18.69
CA ILE A 241 11.28 7.57 -17.29
C ILE A 241 10.13 7.29 -16.31
N PHE A 242 8.88 7.25 -16.77
CA PHE A 242 7.72 7.07 -15.89
C PHE A 242 7.83 5.83 -14.99
N ALA A 243 8.23 4.68 -15.51
CA ALA A 243 8.30 3.46 -14.72
C ALA A 243 9.28 3.56 -13.54
N PRO A 244 10.56 3.89 -13.71
CA PRO A 244 11.49 4.06 -12.58
C PRO A 244 11.12 5.25 -11.69
N TYR A 245 10.61 6.33 -12.25
CA TYR A 245 10.15 7.49 -11.51
C TYR A 245 8.99 7.16 -10.55
N PHE A 246 7.96 6.46 -11.05
CA PHE A 246 6.82 6.04 -10.23
C PHE A 246 7.24 5.12 -9.09
N VAL A 247 8.13 4.16 -9.34
CA VAL A 247 8.65 3.27 -8.29
C VAL A 247 9.40 4.07 -7.21
N ALA A 248 10.27 4.99 -7.61
CA ALA A 248 11.02 5.82 -6.66
C ALA A 248 10.09 6.76 -5.88
N GLY A 249 9.12 7.39 -6.55
CA GLY A 249 8.11 8.25 -5.95
C GLY A 249 7.20 7.52 -4.97
N ALA A 250 6.80 6.29 -5.31
CA ALA A 250 6.01 5.42 -4.44
C ALA A 250 6.75 5.08 -3.15
N ILE A 251 8.01 4.68 -3.27
CA ILE A 251 8.86 4.38 -2.11
C ILE A 251 9.04 5.63 -1.24
N HIS A 252 9.33 6.77 -1.86
CA HIS A 252 9.52 8.04 -1.17
C HIS A 252 8.27 8.49 -0.39
N SER A 253 7.12 8.58 -1.08
CA SER A 253 5.86 9.01 -0.48
C SER A 253 5.37 8.04 0.60
N GLY A 254 5.54 6.75 0.37
CA GLY A 254 5.10 5.75 1.32
C GLY A 254 5.97 5.68 2.58
N LEU A 255 7.28 5.94 2.51
CA LEU A 255 8.13 6.10 3.69
C LEU A 255 7.69 7.32 4.53
N ALA A 256 7.31 8.43 3.87
CA ALA A 256 6.74 9.59 4.54
C ALA A 256 5.41 9.23 5.25
N MET A 257 4.56 8.41 4.60
CA MET A 257 3.32 7.91 5.22
C MET A 257 3.61 7.03 6.43
N VAL A 258 4.63 6.16 6.38
CA VAL A 258 5.04 5.36 7.55
C VAL A 258 5.41 6.27 8.72
N LEU A 259 6.17 7.33 8.51
CA LEU A 259 6.46 8.29 9.60
C LEU A 259 5.21 8.99 10.10
N THR A 260 4.31 9.37 9.20
CA THR A 260 3.03 10.01 9.53
C THR A 260 2.17 9.12 10.44
N LEU A 261 2.22 7.80 10.26
CA LEU A 261 1.51 6.85 11.12
C LEU A 261 2.30 6.52 12.40
N MET A 262 3.61 6.33 12.29
CA MET A 262 4.43 5.86 13.41
C MET A 262 4.66 6.93 14.48
N ILE A 263 4.78 8.20 14.13
CA ILE A 263 5.01 9.28 15.10
C ILE A 263 3.81 9.46 16.06
N PRO A 264 2.54 9.56 15.58
CA PRO A 264 1.39 9.56 16.48
C PRO A 264 1.24 8.26 17.28
N LEU A 265 1.39 7.11 16.65
CA LEU A 265 1.28 5.79 17.29
C LEU A 265 2.30 5.67 18.43
N ARG A 266 3.53 6.08 18.21
CA ARG A 266 4.61 6.11 19.23
C ARG A 266 4.20 6.91 20.47
N LYS A 267 3.55 8.07 20.28
CA LYS A 267 3.07 8.92 21.39
C LYS A 267 1.82 8.35 22.06
N LEU A 268 0.83 7.92 21.28
CA LEU A 268 -0.47 7.44 21.80
C LEU A 268 -0.31 6.18 22.66
N PHE A 269 0.53 5.25 22.22
CA PHE A 269 0.77 3.97 22.92
C PHE A 269 2.02 3.97 23.79
N LYS A 270 2.73 5.10 23.92
CA LYS A 270 3.95 5.22 24.73
C LYS A 270 5.06 4.23 24.29
N TYR A 271 5.21 4.06 22.95
CA TYR A 271 6.18 3.14 22.36
C TYR A 271 7.55 3.77 22.12
N GLU A 272 7.92 4.86 22.86
CA GLU A 272 9.19 5.58 22.68
C GLU A 272 10.42 4.69 22.86
N LYS A 273 10.30 3.65 23.69
CA LYS A 273 11.38 2.69 23.93
C LYS A 273 11.48 1.61 22.85
N ILE A 274 10.40 1.32 22.13
CA ILE A 274 10.34 0.34 21.04
C ILE A 274 10.67 1.02 19.72
N ILE A 275 9.95 2.10 19.39
CA ILE A 275 10.20 2.93 18.22
C ILE A 275 11.12 4.08 18.64
N THR A 276 12.42 3.82 18.63
CA THR A 276 13.44 4.78 19.07
C THR A 276 13.66 5.90 18.05
N MET A 277 14.34 6.97 18.45
CA MET A 277 14.75 8.02 17.50
C MET A 277 15.63 7.49 16.39
N HIS A 278 16.52 6.53 16.69
CA HIS A 278 17.34 5.86 15.68
C HIS A 278 16.53 5.22 14.56
N VAL A 279 15.37 4.62 14.88
CA VAL A 279 14.46 4.05 13.86
C VAL A 279 13.89 5.15 12.99
N LEU A 280 13.38 6.24 13.59
CA LEU A 280 12.81 7.38 12.85
C LEU A 280 13.84 8.08 11.95
N GLU A 281 15.06 8.28 12.47
CA GLU A 281 16.18 8.83 11.71
C GLU A 281 16.60 7.93 10.54
N SER A 282 16.57 6.61 10.71
CA SER A 282 16.88 5.65 9.65
C SER A 282 15.86 5.74 8.52
N VAL A 283 14.57 5.84 8.85
CA VAL A 283 13.51 6.09 7.86
C VAL A 283 13.73 7.45 7.17
N ALA A 284 14.00 8.52 7.93
CA ALA A 284 14.24 9.85 7.38
C ALA A 284 15.45 9.88 6.42
N LYS A 285 16.54 9.20 6.74
CA LYS A 285 17.69 9.04 5.83
C LYS A 285 17.32 8.33 4.52
N THR A 286 16.47 7.30 4.62
CA THR A 286 15.97 6.59 3.44
C THR A 286 15.07 7.49 2.59
N ILE A 287 14.26 8.34 3.23
CA ILE A 287 13.45 9.37 2.53
C ILE A 287 14.34 10.36 1.78
N ILE A 288 15.42 10.85 2.40
CA ILE A 288 16.36 11.75 1.72
C ILE A 288 16.97 11.05 0.50
N PHE A 289 17.43 9.81 0.64
CA PHE A 289 18.02 9.06 -0.46
C PHE A 289 17.02 8.87 -1.63
N THR A 290 15.80 8.43 -1.34
CA THR A 290 14.77 8.26 -2.38
C THR A 290 14.32 9.60 -2.95
N GLY A 291 14.29 10.66 -2.15
CA GLY A 291 13.98 12.02 -2.58
C GLY A 291 15.01 12.58 -3.58
N LEU A 292 16.29 12.23 -3.43
CA LEU A 292 17.31 12.59 -4.42
C LEU A 292 17.07 11.90 -5.77
N ILE A 293 16.63 10.63 -5.76
CA ILE A 293 16.28 9.91 -6.98
C ILE A 293 15.08 10.56 -7.69
N VAL A 294 14.04 10.89 -6.92
CA VAL A 294 12.85 11.58 -7.44
C VAL A 294 13.21 12.97 -7.98
N GLY A 295 14.03 13.72 -7.24
CA GLY A 295 14.51 15.04 -7.68
C GLY A 295 15.34 14.97 -8.95
N PHE A 296 16.18 13.94 -9.08
CA PHE A 296 16.93 13.69 -10.32
C PHE A 296 16.00 13.39 -11.51
N ALA A 297 14.95 12.60 -11.30
CA ALA A 297 13.97 12.30 -12.33
C ALA A 297 13.27 13.58 -12.82
N TYR A 298 12.80 14.46 -11.90
CA TYR A 298 12.23 15.76 -12.26
C TYR A 298 13.23 16.65 -13.03
N ALA A 299 14.46 16.74 -12.53
CA ALA A 299 15.49 17.54 -13.21
C ALA A 299 15.75 17.02 -14.64
N THR A 300 15.73 15.71 -14.84
CA THR A 300 15.88 15.07 -16.14
C THR A 300 14.71 15.42 -17.06
N GLU A 301 13.47 15.34 -16.59
CA GLU A 301 12.28 15.70 -17.38
C GLU A 301 12.30 17.17 -17.82
N PHE A 302 12.58 18.09 -16.90
CA PHE A 302 12.69 19.52 -17.23
C PHE A 302 13.83 19.78 -18.22
N PHE A 303 14.96 19.10 -18.05
CA PHE A 303 16.09 19.24 -18.96
C PHE A 303 15.73 18.73 -20.36
N ILE A 304 15.08 17.58 -20.48
CA ILE A 304 14.67 17.01 -21.78
C ILE A 304 13.67 17.92 -22.46
N ALA A 305 12.64 18.41 -21.75
CA ALA A 305 11.65 19.34 -22.29
C ALA A 305 12.30 20.62 -22.82
N TRP A 306 13.26 21.18 -22.10
CA TRP A 306 14.01 22.35 -22.54
C TRP A 306 14.95 22.06 -23.70
N TYR A 307 15.70 20.95 -23.67
CA TYR A 307 16.72 20.59 -24.67
C TYR A 307 16.11 20.13 -26.00
N SER A 308 14.99 19.41 -25.95
CA SER A 308 14.33 18.90 -27.16
C SER A 308 13.72 20.00 -28.02
N HIS A 309 13.47 21.18 -27.47
CA HIS A 309 12.70 22.26 -28.08
C HIS A 309 11.32 21.84 -28.59
N ASN A 310 10.77 20.74 -28.07
CA ASN A 310 9.41 20.34 -28.37
C ASN A 310 8.44 21.34 -27.72
N ILE A 311 7.74 22.10 -28.56
CA ILE A 311 6.82 23.16 -28.10
C ILE A 311 5.73 22.62 -27.16
N VAL A 312 5.24 21.41 -27.41
CA VAL A 312 4.19 20.78 -26.59
C VAL A 312 4.70 20.45 -25.21
N GLU A 313 5.91 19.89 -25.10
CA GLU A 313 6.53 19.58 -23.80
C GLU A 313 6.84 20.86 -23.01
N ILE A 314 7.39 21.88 -23.68
CA ILE A 314 7.68 23.17 -23.05
C ILE A 314 6.39 23.81 -22.48
N GLU A 315 5.31 23.81 -23.23
CA GLU A 315 4.04 24.39 -22.79
C GLU A 315 3.36 23.55 -21.68
N THR A 316 3.63 22.24 -21.62
CA THR A 316 3.14 21.37 -20.53
C THR A 316 3.76 21.74 -19.18
N PHE A 317 5.00 22.26 -19.16
CA PHE A 317 5.74 22.61 -17.95
C PHE A 317 5.72 24.12 -17.63
N ARG A 318 5.04 24.95 -18.42
CA ARG A 318 4.80 26.37 -18.13
C ARG A 318 3.53 26.61 -17.33
#